data_c8b9eb6e283f7f05845635ce9456a1ed
#
_entry.id   c8b9eb6e283f7f05845635ce9456a1ed
#
_cell.length_a   1.000
_cell.length_b   1.000
_cell.length_c   1.000
_cell.angle_alpha   90.00
_cell.angle_beta   90.00
_cell.angle_gamma   90.00
#
_symmetry.space_group_name_H-M   'P 1'
#
loop_
_entity.id
_entity.type
_entity.pdbx_description
1 polymer ?
#
loop_
_entity_poly.entity_id
_entity_poly.type
_entity_poly.pdbx_seq_one_letter_code
_entity_poly.pdbx_strand_id
1 'polypeptide(L)'
;MNLKESETYKNLQKALEKESLAYTQYTFFSSIAKKNGYGYIADVFKNTAHAEKEHGEQWFKFIKDGSEKNVYNNLIEAMREEHFETTIMYKEFAKKAREEGFEEIAKEFERVGSVEYHHEVQFQTLADLLESGKLSKANDEIIWECSSCGFRVYGKEAPEECPLCKHSKGYYFPKKQIYY
;
A
#
# COMPACT_ATOMS: atom_id res chain seq x y z
N MET A 1 30.17 3.80 14.67
CA MET A 1 29.97 3.72 13.22
C MET A 1 28.49 3.98 12.97
N ASN A 2 28.13 4.89 12.07
CA ASN A 2 26.74 5.16 11.71
C ASN A 2 26.24 4.03 10.79
N LEU A 3 25.13 3.39 11.14
CA LEU A 3 24.56 2.29 10.34
C LEU A 3 24.32 2.71 8.87
N LYS A 4 23.75 3.89 8.65
CA LYS A 4 23.39 4.39 7.30
C LYS A 4 24.61 4.58 6.37
N GLU A 5 25.83 4.67 6.92
CA GLU A 5 27.08 4.83 6.17
C GLU A 5 27.85 3.51 6.00
N SER A 6 27.27 2.38 6.45
CA SER A 6 27.94 1.08 6.49
C SER A 6 27.56 0.17 5.32
N GLU A 7 28.41 -0.81 5.01
CA GLU A 7 28.06 -1.92 4.10
C GLU A 7 26.89 -2.74 4.63
N THR A 8 26.74 -2.84 5.96
CA THR A 8 25.58 -3.51 6.59
C THR A 8 24.26 -2.86 6.17
N TYR A 9 24.21 -1.53 6.09
CA TYR A 9 23.00 -0.83 5.64
C TYR A 9 22.64 -1.16 4.17
N LYS A 10 23.64 -1.19 3.30
CA LYS A 10 23.45 -1.61 1.90
C LYS A 10 22.97 -3.07 1.81
N ASN A 11 23.51 -3.95 2.67
CA ASN A 11 23.07 -5.34 2.74
C ASN A 11 21.61 -5.45 3.22
N LEU A 12 21.18 -4.65 4.20
CA LEU A 12 19.78 -4.58 4.65
C LEU A 12 18.84 -4.13 3.51
N GLN A 13 19.21 -3.09 2.75
CA GLN A 13 18.44 -2.63 1.60
C GLN A 13 18.32 -3.72 0.53
N LYS A 14 19.43 -4.37 0.19
CA LYS A 14 19.45 -5.46 -0.78
C LYS A 14 18.67 -6.69 -0.31
N ALA A 15 18.73 -7.03 0.98
CA ALA A 15 17.93 -8.10 1.55
C ALA A 15 16.44 -7.77 1.43
N LEU A 16 16.01 -6.57 1.85
CA LEU A 16 14.62 -6.11 1.71
C LEU A 16 14.14 -6.20 0.26
N GLU A 17 14.94 -5.74 -0.71
CA GLU A 17 14.62 -5.84 -2.14
C GLU A 17 14.39 -7.29 -2.58
N LYS A 18 15.28 -8.22 -2.15
CA LYS A 18 15.20 -9.64 -2.52
C LYS A 18 13.98 -10.33 -1.93
N GLU A 19 13.69 -10.10 -0.65
CA GLU A 19 12.52 -10.67 0.01
C GLU A 19 11.21 -10.11 -0.59
N SER A 20 11.18 -8.81 -0.89
CA SER A 20 10.02 -8.17 -1.55
C SER A 20 9.75 -8.76 -2.94
N LEU A 21 10.79 -8.99 -3.73
CA LEU A 21 10.68 -9.64 -5.03
C LEU A 21 10.23 -11.11 -4.89
N ALA A 22 10.80 -11.86 -3.95
CA ALA A 22 10.44 -13.26 -3.68
C ALA A 22 8.96 -13.37 -3.25
N TYR A 23 8.50 -12.50 -2.34
CA TYR A 23 7.08 -12.39 -1.94
C TYR A 23 6.17 -12.23 -3.14
N THR A 24 6.49 -11.29 -4.03
CA THR A 24 5.69 -11.00 -5.23
C THR A 24 5.69 -12.19 -6.20
N GLN A 25 6.85 -12.75 -6.50
CA GLN A 25 7.00 -13.89 -7.41
C GLN A 25 6.24 -15.13 -6.90
N TYR A 26 6.40 -15.49 -5.62
CA TYR A 26 5.74 -16.67 -5.05
C TYR A 26 4.22 -16.49 -4.95
N THR A 27 3.74 -15.26 -4.75
CA THR A 27 2.31 -14.94 -4.85
C THR A 27 1.77 -15.23 -6.26
N PHE A 28 2.51 -14.83 -7.31
CA PHE A 28 2.13 -15.15 -8.70
C PHE A 28 2.22 -16.65 -8.98
N PHE A 29 3.29 -17.33 -8.54
CA PHE A 29 3.44 -18.77 -8.73
C PHE A 29 2.35 -19.57 -8.03
N SER A 30 1.94 -19.16 -6.82
CA SER A 30 0.79 -19.74 -6.12
C SER A 30 -0.49 -19.62 -6.95
N SER A 31 -0.76 -18.44 -7.50
CA SER A 31 -1.93 -18.21 -8.35
C SER A 31 -1.91 -19.11 -9.61
N ILE A 32 -0.76 -19.21 -10.27
CA ILE A 32 -0.57 -20.04 -11.45
C ILE A 32 -0.77 -21.53 -11.10
N ALA A 33 -0.15 -22.02 -10.02
CA ALA A 33 -0.28 -23.41 -9.58
C ALA A 33 -1.75 -23.75 -9.28
N LYS A 34 -2.47 -22.84 -8.59
CA LYS A 34 -3.89 -23.03 -8.28
C LYS A 34 -4.76 -23.13 -9.53
N LYS A 35 -4.54 -22.23 -10.52
CA LYS A 35 -5.26 -22.26 -11.81
C LYS A 35 -5.02 -23.53 -12.60
N ASN A 36 -3.86 -24.18 -12.44
CA ASN A 36 -3.50 -25.43 -13.09
C ASN A 36 -3.87 -26.70 -12.27
N GLY A 37 -4.63 -26.56 -11.16
CA GLY A 37 -5.10 -27.68 -10.35
C GLY A 37 -4.10 -28.23 -9.33
N TYR A 38 -2.95 -27.60 -9.16
CA TYR A 38 -1.90 -28.01 -8.22
C TYR A 38 -2.06 -27.36 -6.85
N GLY A 39 -3.16 -27.66 -6.14
CA GLY A 39 -3.52 -27.02 -4.88
C GLY A 39 -2.43 -27.06 -3.82
N TYR A 40 -1.79 -28.20 -3.60
CA TYR A 40 -0.71 -28.37 -2.62
C TYR A 40 0.52 -27.50 -2.96
N ILE A 41 0.91 -27.46 -4.24
CA ILE A 41 2.03 -26.61 -4.69
C ILE A 41 1.67 -25.12 -4.51
N ALA A 42 0.42 -24.75 -4.79
CA ALA A 42 -0.06 -23.38 -4.57
C ALA A 42 0.03 -22.97 -3.10
N ASP A 43 -0.34 -23.88 -2.18
CA ASP A 43 -0.27 -23.62 -0.74
C ASP A 43 1.18 -23.49 -0.25
N VAL A 44 2.12 -24.32 -0.78
CA VAL A 44 3.55 -24.19 -0.48
C VAL A 44 4.07 -22.81 -0.90
N PHE A 45 3.81 -22.39 -2.14
CA PHE A 45 4.19 -21.04 -2.60
C PHE A 45 3.58 -19.91 -1.75
N LYS A 46 2.30 -20.03 -1.40
CA LYS A 46 1.61 -19.05 -0.58
C LYS A 46 2.23 -18.91 0.82
N ASN A 47 2.55 -20.05 1.45
CA ASN A 47 3.15 -20.04 2.79
C ASN A 47 4.58 -19.51 2.76
N THR A 48 5.36 -19.85 1.72
CA THR A 48 6.70 -19.32 1.53
C THR A 48 6.64 -17.80 1.28
N ALA A 49 5.75 -17.33 0.40
CA ALA A 49 5.54 -15.88 0.19
C ALA A 49 5.26 -15.14 1.50
N HIS A 50 4.41 -15.71 2.37
CA HIS A 50 4.17 -15.11 3.68
C HIS A 50 5.45 -15.02 4.53
N ALA A 51 6.29 -16.05 4.54
CA ALA A 51 7.56 -16.03 5.26
C ALA A 51 8.51 -14.94 4.71
N GLU A 52 8.61 -14.80 3.37
CA GLU A 52 9.45 -13.75 2.76
C GLU A 52 8.98 -12.33 3.10
N LYS A 53 7.65 -12.13 3.20
CA LYS A 53 7.10 -10.86 3.70
C LYS A 53 7.55 -10.57 5.15
N GLU A 54 7.51 -11.56 6.03
CA GLU A 54 7.96 -11.41 7.42
C GLU A 54 9.47 -11.13 7.52
N HIS A 55 10.30 -11.80 6.67
CA HIS A 55 11.74 -11.50 6.55
C HIS A 55 11.96 -10.05 6.11
N GLY A 56 11.25 -9.60 5.04
CA GLY A 56 11.32 -8.23 4.56
C GLY A 56 10.95 -7.21 5.63
N GLU A 57 9.92 -7.48 6.45
CA GLU A 57 9.52 -6.63 7.57
C GLU A 57 10.63 -6.46 8.63
N GLN A 58 11.43 -7.52 8.90
CA GLN A 58 12.57 -7.42 9.81
C GLN A 58 13.64 -6.45 9.28
N TRP A 59 13.98 -6.55 7.99
CA TRP A 59 14.96 -5.66 7.37
C TRP A 59 14.44 -4.22 7.28
N PHE A 60 13.18 -4.05 6.95
CA PHE A 60 12.51 -2.74 6.91
C PHE A 60 12.58 -2.01 8.26
N LYS A 61 12.33 -2.70 9.38
CA LYS A 61 12.42 -2.12 10.73
C LYS A 61 13.82 -1.58 11.04
N PHE A 62 14.88 -2.29 10.66
CA PHE A 62 16.25 -1.80 10.84
C PHE A 62 16.57 -0.59 9.94
N ILE A 63 16.07 -0.58 8.71
CA ILE A 63 16.27 0.53 7.77
C ILE A 63 15.55 1.79 8.25
N LYS A 64 14.32 1.64 8.74
CA LYS A 64 13.46 2.76 9.21
C LYS A 64 13.80 3.26 10.61
N ASP A 65 14.49 2.47 11.43
CA ASP A 65 14.93 2.83 12.78
C ASP A 65 13.80 3.42 13.64
N GLY A 66 12.62 2.79 13.60
CA GLY A 66 11.42 3.19 14.35
C GLY A 66 10.58 4.30 13.70
N SER A 67 11.01 4.91 12.59
CA SER A 67 10.23 5.94 11.87
C SER A 67 8.97 5.38 11.21
N GLU A 68 8.93 4.06 10.94
CA GLU A 68 7.77 3.34 10.38
C GLU A 68 6.52 3.39 11.27
N LYS A 69 6.66 3.76 12.54
CA LYS A 69 5.54 3.90 13.49
C LYS A 69 4.75 5.19 13.32
N ASN A 70 5.27 6.14 12.56
CA ASN A 70 4.59 7.40 12.32
C ASN A 70 3.74 7.30 11.04
N VAL A 71 2.43 7.12 11.21
CA VAL A 71 1.47 6.95 10.10
C VAL A 71 1.45 8.16 9.18
N TYR A 72 1.53 9.39 9.70
CA TYR A 72 1.57 10.60 8.87
C TYR A 72 2.82 10.61 7.97
N ASN A 73 3.98 10.34 8.55
CA ASN A 73 5.22 10.26 7.77
C ASN A 73 5.17 9.16 6.70
N ASN A 74 4.55 8.02 7.01
CA ASN A 74 4.37 6.95 6.03
C ASN A 74 3.48 7.38 4.85
N LEU A 75 2.40 8.13 5.12
CA LEU A 75 1.54 8.68 4.08
C LEU A 75 2.30 9.68 3.18
N ILE A 76 3.10 10.55 3.80
CA ILE A 76 3.92 11.53 3.04
C ILE A 76 5.02 10.82 2.22
N GLU A 77 5.65 9.79 2.76
CA GLU A 77 6.64 9.00 2.03
C GLU A 77 5.98 8.28 0.83
N ALA A 78 4.88 7.56 1.07
CA ALA A 78 4.14 6.90 0.00
C ALA A 78 3.72 7.89 -1.10
N MET A 79 3.11 9.02 -0.73
CA MET A 79 2.73 10.05 -1.70
C MET A 79 3.91 10.53 -2.57
N ARG A 80 5.10 10.69 -1.98
CA ARG A 80 6.30 11.13 -2.73
C ARG A 80 6.79 10.06 -3.70
N GLU A 81 6.74 8.79 -3.32
CA GLU A 81 7.10 7.68 -4.21
C GLU A 81 6.13 7.61 -5.40
N GLU A 82 4.82 7.65 -5.16
CA GLU A 82 3.81 7.67 -6.23
C GLU A 82 3.96 8.89 -7.15
N HIS A 83 4.26 10.05 -6.58
CA HIS A 83 4.57 11.27 -7.35
C HIS A 83 5.78 11.09 -8.26
N PHE A 84 6.85 10.49 -7.76
CA PHE A 84 8.05 10.20 -8.56
C PHE A 84 7.73 9.19 -9.67
N GLU A 85 6.99 8.14 -9.37
CA GLU A 85 6.56 7.14 -10.35
C GLU A 85 5.71 7.76 -11.46
N THR A 86 4.74 8.60 -11.10
CA THR A 86 3.83 9.27 -12.04
C THR A 86 4.55 10.31 -12.91
N THR A 87 5.38 11.15 -12.30
CA THR A 87 5.91 12.35 -12.96
C THR A 87 7.20 12.10 -13.72
N ILE A 88 8.01 11.13 -13.29
CA ILE A 88 9.36 10.87 -13.79
C ILE A 88 9.48 9.44 -14.32
N MET A 89 9.39 8.44 -13.42
CA MET A 89 9.82 7.08 -13.71
C MET A 89 9.07 6.44 -14.87
N TYR A 90 7.75 6.36 -14.82
CA TYR A 90 6.96 5.72 -15.88
C TYR A 90 6.97 6.50 -17.19
N LYS A 91 7.13 7.83 -17.15
CA LYS A 91 7.30 8.63 -18.38
C LYS A 91 8.62 8.32 -19.09
N GLU A 92 9.71 8.22 -18.32
CA GLU A 92 11.02 7.86 -18.87
C GLU A 92 11.02 6.42 -19.39
N PHE A 93 10.41 5.48 -18.66
CA PHE A 93 10.30 4.09 -19.08
C PHE A 93 9.47 3.95 -20.37
N ALA A 94 8.33 4.62 -20.47
CA ALA A 94 7.49 4.62 -21.67
C ALA A 94 8.24 5.22 -22.87
N LYS A 95 8.93 6.35 -22.68
CA LYS A 95 9.76 6.95 -23.71
C LYS A 95 10.84 5.98 -24.19
N LYS A 96 11.57 5.36 -23.26
CA LYS A 96 12.63 4.42 -23.59
C LYS A 96 12.11 3.18 -24.31
N ALA A 97 11.00 2.63 -23.86
CA ALA A 97 10.37 1.49 -24.53
C ALA A 97 9.97 1.80 -25.99
N ARG A 98 9.49 3.02 -26.27
CA ARG A 98 9.20 3.46 -27.65
C ARG A 98 10.46 3.58 -28.50
N GLU A 99 11.52 4.18 -27.96
CA GLU A 99 12.82 4.29 -28.65
C GLU A 99 13.37 2.91 -29.05
N GLU A 100 13.09 1.89 -28.24
CA GLU A 100 13.51 0.50 -28.47
C GLU A 100 12.50 -0.32 -29.30
N GLY A 101 11.35 0.26 -29.70
CA GLY A 101 10.33 -0.39 -30.52
C GLY A 101 9.29 -1.22 -29.75
N PHE A 102 9.23 -1.12 -28.42
CA PHE A 102 8.30 -1.85 -27.54
C PHE A 102 7.04 -1.02 -27.24
N GLU A 103 6.25 -0.68 -28.26
CA GLU A 103 5.10 0.22 -28.14
C GLU A 103 4.03 -0.26 -27.13
N GLU A 104 3.74 -1.56 -27.08
CA GLU A 104 2.75 -2.09 -26.14
C GLU A 104 3.22 -1.99 -24.69
N ILE A 105 4.52 -2.19 -24.44
CA ILE A 105 5.11 -2.01 -23.11
C ILE A 105 5.07 -0.54 -22.72
N ALA A 106 5.37 0.37 -23.65
CA ALA A 106 5.29 1.81 -23.41
C ALA A 106 3.88 2.24 -22.98
N LYS A 107 2.84 1.74 -23.65
CA LYS A 107 1.44 2.01 -23.27
C LYS A 107 1.09 1.46 -21.89
N GLU A 108 1.62 0.28 -21.51
CA GLU A 108 1.40 -0.25 -20.16
C GLU A 108 2.07 0.62 -19.10
N PHE A 109 3.29 1.10 -19.32
CA PHE A 109 3.93 2.07 -18.40
C PHE A 109 3.09 3.33 -18.22
N GLU A 110 2.51 3.88 -19.31
CA GLU A 110 1.64 5.06 -19.22
C GLU A 110 0.34 4.77 -18.46
N ARG A 111 -0.28 3.60 -18.67
CA ARG A 111 -1.48 3.19 -17.95
C ARG A 111 -1.22 3.04 -16.46
N VAL A 112 -0.13 2.35 -16.10
CA VAL A 112 0.25 2.20 -14.69
C VAL A 112 0.55 3.57 -14.09
N GLY A 113 1.37 4.41 -14.73
CA GLY A 113 1.66 5.77 -14.26
C GLY A 113 0.41 6.63 -14.04
N SER A 114 -0.68 6.39 -14.81
CA SER A 114 -1.96 7.07 -14.57
C SER A 114 -2.70 6.56 -13.32
N VAL A 115 -2.47 5.31 -12.93
CA VAL A 115 -3.03 4.74 -11.68
C VAL A 115 -2.26 5.29 -10.48
N GLU A 116 -0.93 5.38 -10.56
CA GLU A 116 -0.10 5.88 -9.46
C GLU A 116 -0.43 7.35 -9.12
N TYR A 117 -0.88 8.14 -10.11
CA TYR A 117 -1.44 9.47 -9.83
C TYR A 117 -2.66 9.42 -8.88
N HIS A 118 -3.52 8.42 -9.00
CA HIS A 118 -4.65 8.27 -8.08
C HIS A 118 -4.20 7.87 -6.68
N HIS A 119 -3.17 7.04 -6.56
CA HIS A 119 -2.56 6.69 -5.28
C HIS A 119 -1.93 7.91 -4.61
N GLU A 120 -1.17 8.73 -5.36
CA GLU A 120 -0.61 10.00 -4.89
C GLU A 120 -1.69 10.89 -4.27
N VAL A 121 -2.77 11.17 -5.03
CA VAL A 121 -3.89 11.99 -4.56
C VAL A 121 -4.56 11.38 -3.33
N GLN A 122 -4.69 10.07 -3.28
CA GLN A 122 -5.29 9.38 -2.14
C GLN A 122 -4.43 9.51 -0.88
N PHE A 123 -3.11 9.28 -0.97
CA PHE A 123 -2.20 9.41 0.17
C PHE A 123 -2.11 10.87 0.65
N GLN A 124 -2.03 11.84 -0.26
CA GLN A 124 -2.07 13.26 0.10
C GLN A 124 -3.36 13.61 0.84
N THR A 125 -4.52 13.20 0.32
CA THR A 125 -5.82 13.45 0.94
C THR A 125 -5.89 12.86 2.36
N LEU A 126 -5.39 11.64 2.55
CA LEU A 126 -5.38 11.00 3.86
C LEU A 126 -4.42 11.70 4.84
N ALA A 127 -3.27 12.17 4.36
CA ALA A 127 -2.33 12.94 5.17
C ALA A 127 -2.96 14.26 5.65
N ASP A 128 -3.61 15.00 4.75
CA ASP A 128 -4.30 16.28 5.06
C ASP A 128 -5.45 16.06 6.06
N LEU A 129 -6.24 14.99 5.89
CA LEU A 129 -7.32 14.65 6.81
C LEU A 129 -6.79 14.26 8.20
N LEU A 130 -5.69 13.51 8.24
CA LEU A 130 -5.06 13.11 9.50
C LEU A 130 -4.48 14.33 10.23
N GLU A 131 -3.74 15.19 9.54
CA GLU A 131 -3.13 16.39 10.11
C GLU A 131 -4.19 17.38 10.62
N SER A 132 -5.27 17.56 9.86
CA SER A 132 -6.38 18.47 10.27
C SER A 132 -7.31 17.85 11.32
N GLY A 133 -7.13 16.60 11.74
CA GLY A 133 -8.03 15.91 12.67
C GLY A 133 -9.43 15.64 12.10
N LYS A 134 -9.56 15.58 10.77
CA LYS A 134 -10.83 15.42 10.07
C LYS A 134 -11.03 13.99 9.50
N LEU A 135 -10.14 13.04 9.79
CA LEU A 135 -10.23 11.69 9.24
C LEU A 135 -11.56 10.99 9.55
N SER A 136 -12.17 11.32 10.70
CA SER A 136 -13.44 10.74 11.17
C SER A 136 -14.57 11.78 11.17
N LYS A 137 -14.45 12.87 10.38
CA LYS A 137 -15.42 13.96 10.29
C LYS A 137 -15.80 14.25 8.84
N ALA A 138 -17.04 14.67 8.64
CA ALA A 138 -17.56 15.09 7.34
C ALA A 138 -18.29 16.42 7.47
N ASN A 139 -18.37 17.18 6.36
CA ASN A 139 -19.15 18.43 6.33
C ASN A 139 -20.65 18.17 6.44
N ASP A 140 -21.10 17.08 5.81
CA ASP A 140 -22.49 16.64 5.79
C ASP A 140 -22.66 15.36 6.61
N GLU A 141 -23.91 15.03 6.94
CA GLU A 141 -24.23 13.76 7.53
C GLU A 141 -24.05 12.63 6.51
N ILE A 142 -23.23 11.67 6.86
CA ILE A 142 -22.90 10.50 6.03
C ILE A 142 -23.03 9.20 6.82
N ILE A 143 -22.97 8.08 6.12
CA ILE A 143 -22.89 6.78 6.76
C ILE A 143 -21.42 6.47 7.10
N TRP A 144 -21.17 6.22 8.37
CA TRP A 144 -19.92 5.65 8.88
C TRP A 144 -20.08 4.16 9.10
N GLU A 145 -19.24 3.34 8.50
CA GLU A 145 -19.28 1.88 8.65
C GLU A 145 -18.05 1.40 9.42
N CYS A 146 -18.27 0.59 10.46
CA CYS A 146 -17.20 -0.04 11.22
C CYS A 146 -16.55 -1.16 10.40
N SER A 147 -15.26 -1.07 10.11
CA SER A 147 -14.49 -2.06 9.33
C SER A 147 -14.41 -3.44 9.99
N SER A 148 -14.57 -3.50 11.33
CA SER A 148 -14.49 -4.75 12.07
C SER A 148 -15.79 -5.57 12.02
N CYS A 149 -16.96 -4.90 12.14
CA CYS A 149 -18.24 -5.62 12.30
C CYS A 149 -19.35 -5.17 11.34
N GLY A 150 -19.10 -4.16 10.48
CA GLY A 150 -20.08 -3.66 9.53
C GLY A 150 -21.19 -2.78 10.15
N PHE A 151 -21.13 -2.47 11.46
CA PHE A 151 -22.12 -1.61 12.10
C PHE A 151 -22.08 -0.21 11.50
N ARG A 152 -23.27 0.35 11.21
CA ARG A 152 -23.40 1.66 10.54
C ARG A 152 -24.02 2.69 11.47
N VAL A 153 -23.49 3.90 11.39
CA VAL A 153 -23.96 5.10 12.09
C VAL A 153 -24.12 6.21 11.08
N TYR A 154 -25.17 7.02 11.21
CA TYR A 154 -25.40 8.19 10.40
C TYR A 154 -25.07 9.43 11.19
N GLY A 155 -24.28 10.34 10.64
CA GLY A 155 -23.88 11.58 11.29
C GLY A 155 -22.71 12.28 10.64
N LYS A 156 -22.35 13.46 11.16
CA LYS A 156 -21.19 14.25 10.68
C LYS A 156 -19.85 13.75 11.24
N GLU A 157 -19.87 12.93 12.26
CA GLU A 157 -18.67 12.40 12.90
C GLU A 157 -18.88 10.92 13.27
N ALA A 158 -17.83 10.12 13.08
CA ALA A 158 -17.82 8.73 13.54
C ALA A 158 -17.83 8.69 15.08
N PRO A 159 -18.54 7.73 15.72
CA PRO A 159 -18.57 7.60 17.17
C PRO A 159 -17.19 7.21 17.72
N GLU A 160 -16.90 7.64 18.95
CA GLU A 160 -15.62 7.32 19.63
C GLU A 160 -15.38 5.82 19.79
N GLU A 161 -16.46 5.07 19.99
CA GLU A 161 -16.45 3.62 20.13
C GLU A 161 -17.62 2.99 19.38
N CYS A 162 -17.38 1.87 18.71
CA CYS A 162 -18.44 1.13 18.06
C CYS A 162 -19.43 0.55 19.08
N PRO A 163 -20.73 0.87 19.01
CA PRO A 163 -21.74 0.35 19.94
C PRO A 163 -21.82 -1.18 19.97
N LEU A 164 -21.52 -1.84 18.84
CA LEU A 164 -21.63 -3.29 18.70
C LEU A 164 -20.37 -4.02 19.14
N CYS A 165 -19.19 -3.71 18.58
CA CYS A 165 -17.98 -4.49 18.76
C CYS A 165 -16.89 -3.81 19.61
N LYS A 166 -17.16 -2.60 20.13
CA LYS A 166 -16.30 -1.85 21.03
C LYS A 166 -14.94 -1.42 20.46
N HIS A 167 -14.75 -1.51 19.16
CA HIS A 167 -13.57 -0.94 18.50
C HIS A 167 -13.64 0.59 18.49
N SER A 168 -12.46 1.22 18.56
CA SER A 168 -12.33 2.67 18.60
C SER A 168 -12.74 3.33 17.27
N LYS A 169 -12.93 4.66 17.31
CA LYS A 169 -13.25 5.53 16.17
C LYS A 169 -12.42 5.25 14.91
N GLY A 170 -11.14 4.92 15.06
CA GLY A 170 -10.24 4.60 13.94
C GLY A 170 -10.66 3.41 13.08
N TYR A 171 -11.63 2.61 13.52
CA TYR A 171 -12.21 1.51 12.73
C TYR A 171 -13.37 1.95 11.83
N TYR A 172 -13.78 3.21 11.89
CA TYR A 172 -14.83 3.73 11.03
C TYR A 172 -14.27 4.34 9.75
N PHE A 173 -14.96 4.10 8.65
CA PHE A 173 -14.69 4.74 7.37
C PHE A 173 -15.98 5.27 6.75
N PRO A 174 -15.90 6.32 5.92
CA PRO A 174 -17.05 6.86 5.21
C PRO A 174 -17.55 5.86 4.17
N LYS A 175 -18.82 5.47 4.27
CA LYS A 175 -19.45 4.58 3.29
C LYS A 175 -20.03 5.39 2.15
N LYS A 176 -19.58 5.15 0.92
CA LYS A 176 -20.26 5.70 -0.26
C LYS A 176 -21.68 5.12 -0.32
N GLN A 177 -22.69 5.98 -0.43
CA GLN A 177 -24.06 5.54 -0.68
C GLN A 177 -24.09 4.87 -2.06
N ILE A 178 -24.41 3.57 -2.10
CA ILE A 178 -24.72 2.87 -3.33
C ILE A 178 -26.26 2.93 -3.42
N TYR A 179 -26.77 3.75 -4.31
CA TYR A 179 -28.19 3.72 -4.67
C TYR A 179 -28.39 2.52 -5.59
N TYR A 180 -29.23 1.58 -5.18
CA TYR A 180 -29.77 0.52 -6.03
C TYR A 180 -30.95 1.03 -6.83
#